data_43362695801390e8c60cadbf7e0f6269
#
_entry.id   43362695801390e8c60cadbf7e0f6269
#
_cell.length_a   1.000
_cell.length_b   1.000
_cell.length_c   1.000
_cell.angle_alpha   90.00
_cell.angle_beta   90.00
_cell.angle_gamma   90.00
#
_symmetry.space_group_name_H-M   'P 1'
#
loop_
_entity.id
_entity.type
_entity.pdbx_description
1 polymer ?
#
loop_
_entity_poly.entity_id
_entity_poly.type
_entity_poly.pdbx_seq_one_letter_code
_entity_poly.pdbx_strand_id
1 'polypeptide(L)'
;MDIADFSLDLFSLAGRNALVTGGNTGLGRAFSLALAKAGADVFAAGLATDDGTTRRLIEGAGRRMEFMLADITRPGVPAAIVHGCVEKLGSIDILVNSAGINLLADVEEFGRDQWDPMVSVNLTAAFELAHEASTFMIEQRSGKIINIASLFSFLGGQGSPAYAATKAGIVGFTKAYCDELATHNIQVNAIAPGYLKTAITEATRADPAASRRIVEHIPAARWGEIADLMGAIVFLASRAADYVNGQVLVVDGGYLVR
;
A
#
# COMPACT_ATOMS: atom_id res chain seq x y z
N MET A 1 26.36 10.04 -4.64
CA MET A 1 25.99 10.33 -6.06
C MET A 1 26.38 11.77 -6.32
N ASP A 2 27.22 12.03 -7.30
CA ASP A 2 27.48 13.40 -7.76
C ASP A 2 26.26 13.92 -8.53
N ILE A 3 26.06 15.24 -8.54
CA ILE A 3 24.99 15.88 -9.33
C ILE A 3 25.11 15.50 -10.82
N ALA A 4 26.32 15.35 -11.32
CA ALA A 4 26.61 14.97 -12.70
C ALA A 4 26.15 13.53 -13.06
N ASP A 5 25.96 12.66 -12.05
CA ASP A 5 25.57 11.26 -12.24
C ASP A 5 24.05 11.07 -12.20
N PHE A 6 23.25 12.15 -12.16
CA PHE A 6 21.80 12.04 -12.15
C PHE A 6 21.27 11.31 -13.39
N SER A 7 20.47 10.26 -13.18
CA SER A 7 19.79 9.51 -14.25
C SER A 7 18.39 9.11 -13.79
N LEU A 8 17.47 8.99 -14.74
CA LEU A 8 16.13 8.42 -14.47
C LEU A 8 16.18 6.94 -14.07
N ASP A 9 17.33 6.29 -14.22
CA ASP A 9 17.56 4.92 -13.69
C ASP A 9 17.42 4.84 -12.17
N LEU A 10 17.38 5.99 -11.48
CA LEU A 10 17.03 6.05 -10.06
C LEU A 10 15.64 5.47 -9.76
N PHE A 11 14.73 5.50 -10.73
CA PHE A 11 13.39 4.93 -10.62
C PHE A 11 13.32 3.44 -11.01
N SER A 12 14.42 2.86 -11.51
CA SER A 12 14.47 1.45 -11.88
C SER A 12 14.41 0.54 -10.66
N LEU A 13 13.58 -0.50 -10.74
CA LEU A 13 13.46 -1.57 -9.77
C LEU A 13 14.04 -2.90 -10.31
N ALA A 14 14.87 -2.83 -11.35
CA ALA A 14 15.50 -4.02 -11.93
C ALA A 14 16.28 -4.80 -10.86
N GLY A 15 16.02 -6.12 -10.76
CA GLY A 15 16.63 -6.99 -9.77
C GLY A 15 16.07 -6.87 -8.35
N ARG A 16 14.96 -6.15 -8.15
CA ARG A 16 14.25 -6.06 -6.87
C ARG A 16 13.08 -7.03 -6.79
N ASN A 17 12.77 -7.47 -5.59
CA ASN A 17 11.65 -8.34 -5.26
C ASN A 17 10.66 -7.60 -4.37
N ALA A 18 9.39 -7.53 -4.81
CA ALA A 18 8.34 -6.81 -4.11
C ALA A 18 7.25 -7.75 -3.59
N LEU A 19 6.97 -7.67 -2.29
CA LEU A 19 5.79 -8.29 -1.67
C LEU A 19 4.66 -7.28 -1.61
N VAL A 20 3.48 -7.65 -2.16
CA VAL A 20 2.29 -6.77 -2.17
C VAL A 20 1.10 -7.52 -1.58
N THR A 21 0.56 -7.06 -0.44
CA THR A 21 -0.67 -7.61 0.14
C THR A 21 -1.91 -7.06 -0.59
N GLY A 22 -2.89 -7.91 -0.85
CA GLY A 22 -4.01 -7.57 -1.76
C GLY A 22 -3.55 -7.39 -3.22
N GLY A 23 -2.36 -7.88 -3.57
CA GLY A 23 -1.64 -7.60 -4.81
C GLY A 23 -2.30 -8.13 -6.09
N ASN A 24 -3.36 -8.93 -5.97
CA ASN A 24 -4.10 -9.52 -7.10
C ASN A 24 -5.41 -8.78 -7.44
N THR A 25 -5.80 -7.75 -6.69
CA THR A 25 -7.05 -7.00 -6.93
C THR A 25 -6.88 -5.50 -6.70
N GLY A 26 -7.78 -4.69 -7.24
CA GLY A 26 -7.92 -3.25 -6.94
C GLY A 26 -6.60 -2.47 -7.00
N LEU A 27 -6.33 -1.70 -5.94
CA LEU A 27 -5.11 -0.91 -5.81
C LEU A 27 -3.86 -1.79 -5.77
N GLY A 28 -3.92 -2.90 -5.03
CA GLY A 28 -2.78 -3.82 -4.92
C GLY A 28 -2.35 -4.38 -6.27
N ARG A 29 -3.30 -4.74 -7.16
CA ARG A 29 -3.01 -5.14 -8.55
C ARG A 29 -2.29 -4.03 -9.32
N ALA A 30 -2.73 -2.78 -9.18
CA ALA A 30 -2.09 -1.66 -9.86
C ALA A 30 -0.68 -1.40 -9.33
N PHE A 31 -0.47 -1.52 -8.02
CA PHE A 31 0.86 -1.44 -7.43
C PHE A 31 1.78 -2.57 -7.90
N SER A 32 1.27 -3.81 -7.89
CA SER A 32 2.00 -4.97 -8.42
C SER A 32 2.44 -4.75 -9.87
N LEU A 33 1.53 -4.25 -10.72
CA LEU A 33 1.83 -3.95 -12.11
C LEU A 33 2.82 -2.78 -12.26
N ALA A 34 2.68 -1.71 -11.47
CA ALA A 34 3.59 -0.57 -11.52
C ALA A 34 5.02 -0.96 -11.14
N LEU A 35 5.18 -1.73 -10.06
CA LEU A 35 6.47 -2.26 -9.62
C LEU A 35 7.08 -3.19 -10.66
N ALA A 36 6.29 -4.08 -11.27
CA ALA A 36 6.73 -4.96 -12.34
C ALA A 36 7.19 -4.18 -13.58
N LYS A 37 6.42 -3.17 -14.01
CA LYS A 37 6.82 -2.31 -15.15
C LYS A 37 8.09 -1.49 -14.86
N ALA A 38 8.37 -1.19 -13.60
CA ALA A 38 9.61 -0.56 -13.18
C ALA A 38 10.78 -1.56 -13.04
N GLY A 39 10.53 -2.88 -13.15
CA GLY A 39 11.56 -3.92 -13.21
C GLY A 39 11.58 -4.91 -12.05
N ALA A 40 10.68 -4.81 -11.07
CA ALA A 40 10.63 -5.73 -9.94
C ALA A 40 9.94 -7.06 -10.28
N ASP A 41 10.39 -8.16 -9.70
CA ASP A 41 9.59 -9.38 -9.57
C ASP A 41 8.60 -9.23 -8.41
N VAL A 42 7.43 -9.86 -8.49
CA VAL A 42 6.33 -9.61 -7.55
C VAL A 42 5.87 -10.90 -6.87
N PHE A 43 5.83 -10.88 -5.56
CA PHE A 43 5.10 -11.84 -4.74
C PHE A 43 3.80 -11.17 -4.27
N ALA A 44 2.66 -11.66 -4.70
CA ALA A 44 1.36 -11.15 -4.27
C ALA A 44 0.72 -12.10 -3.25
N ALA A 45 0.16 -11.54 -2.19
CA ALA A 45 -0.67 -12.29 -1.24
C ALA A 45 -2.08 -11.71 -1.24
N GLY A 46 -3.12 -12.56 -1.19
CA GLY A 46 -4.51 -12.12 -1.24
C GLY A 46 -5.48 -13.12 -0.64
N LEU A 47 -6.65 -12.65 -0.21
CA LEU A 47 -7.72 -13.47 0.37
C LEU A 47 -8.54 -14.23 -0.69
N ALA A 48 -8.56 -13.75 -1.93
CA ALA A 48 -9.21 -14.40 -3.05
C ALA A 48 -8.16 -14.93 -4.04
N THR A 49 -8.47 -16.02 -4.73
CA THR A 49 -7.61 -16.58 -5.78
C THR A 49 -7.37 -15.56 -6.89
N ASP A 50 -6.15 -15.55 -7.45
CA ASP A 50 -5.88 -14.76 -8.65
C ASP A 50 -6.63 -15.35 -9.85
N ASP A 51 -7.38 -14.50 -10.56
CA ASP A 51 -8.12 -14.88 -11.77
C ASP A 51 -7.20 -15.03 -13.02
N GLY A 52 -5.91 -14.98 -12.81
CA GLY A 52 -4.87 -14.99 -13.85
C GLY A 52 -4.65 -13.63 -14.52
N THR A 53 -5.45 -12.63 -14.19
CA THR A 53 -5.31 -11.28 -14.81
C THR A 53 -4.04 -10.59 -14.35
N THR A 54 -3.77 -10.59 -13.03
CA THR A 54 -2.56 -9.95 -12.48
C THR A 54 -1.32 -10.64 -12.98
N ARG A 55 -1.31 -11.98 -12.99
CA ARG A 55 -0.21 -12.78 -13.53
C ARG A 55 0.10 -12.41 -14.98
N ARG A 56 -0.92 -12.42 -15.86
CA ARG A 56 -0.73 -12.06 -17.29
C ARG A 56 -0.15 -10.65 -17.47
N LEU A 57 -0.59 -9.69 -16.66
CA LEU A 57 -0.10 -8.31 -16.73
C LEU A 57 1.38 -8.20 -16.31
N ILE A 58 1.79 -8.88 -15.26
CA ILE A 58 3.15 -8.87 -14.74
C ILE A 58 4.09 -9.64 -15.67
N GLU A 59 3.70 -10.83 -16.11
CA GLU A 59 4.46 -11.63 -17.09
C GLU A 59 4.56 -10.91 -18.44
N GLY A 60 3.51 -10.21 -18.86
CA GLY A 60 3.54 -9.34 -20.04
C GLY A 60 4.49 -8.15 -19.92
N ALA A 61 4.87 -7.76 -18.71
CA ALA A 61 5.94 -6.79 -18.44
C ALA A 61 7.35 -7.45 -18.35
N GLY A 62 7.46 -8.75 -18.62
CA GLY A 62 8.71 -9.49 -18.56
C GLY A 62 9.19 -9.82 -17.15
N ARG A 63 8.29 -9.82 -16.16
CA ARG A 63 8.64 -10.06 -14.75
C ARG A 63 7.95 -11.30 -14.21
N ARG A 64 8.53 -11.89 -13.14
CA ARG A 64 7.93 -13.04 -12.46
C ARG A 64 6.83 -12.60 -11.51
N MET A 65 5.80 -13.44 -11.41
CA MET A 65 4.77 -13.31 -10.38
C MET A 65 4.60 -14.63 -9.63
N GLU A 66 4.77 -14.58 -8.32
CA GLU A 66 4.33 -15.61 -7.39
C GLU A 66 3.08 -15.14 -6.64
N PHE A 67 2.24 -16.09 -6.24
CA PHE A 67 0.99 -15.77 -5.54
C PHE A 67 0.73 -16.75 -4.40
N MET A 68 0.34 -16.18 -3.24
CA MET A 68 -0.10 -16.94 -2.07
C MET A 68 -1.54 -16.56 -1.70
N LEU A 69 -2.45 -17.54 -1.70
CA LEU A 69 -3.78 -17.38 -1.13
C LEU A 69 -3.65 -17.39 0.39
N ALA A 70 -3.94 -16.28 1.05
CA ALA A 70 -3.68 -16.11 2.46
C ALA A 70 -4.64 -15.11 3.13
N ASP A 71 -5.09 -15.48 4.32
CA ASP A 71 -5.79 -14.58 5.25
C ASP A 71 -4.75 -13.99 6.20
N ILE A 72 -4.39 -12.73 5.97
CA ILE A 72 -3.35 -12.02 6.74
C ILE A 72 -3.71 -11.78 8.21
N THR A 73 -4.96 -12.03 8.61
CA THR A 73 -5.41 -11.87 10.00
C THR A 73 -5.17 -13.10 10.88
N ARG A 74 -4.79 -14.21 10.26
CA ARG A 74 -4.54 -15.46 11.00
C ARG A 74 -3.15 -15.47 11.61
N PRO A 75 -3.00 -15.91 12.87
CA PRO A 75 -1.70 -16.00 13.53
C PRO A 75 -0.69 -16.79 12.70
N GLY A 76 0.52 -16.25 12.56
CA GLY A 76 1.63 -16.83 11.80
C GLY A 76 1.55 -16.71 10.27
N VAL A 77 0.40 -16.31 9.73
CA VAL A 77 0.26 -16.12 8.26
C VAL A 77 1.07 -14.94 7.75
N PRO A 78 1.15 -13.77 8.41
CA PRO A 78 2.04 -12.69 7.98
C PRO A 78 3.51 -13.16 7.83
N ALA A 79 4.04 -13.88 8.81
CA ALA A 79 5.38 -14.45 8.73
C ALA A 79 5.51 -15.45 7.56
N ALA A 80 4.55 -16.36 7.39
CA ALA A 80 4.56 -17.31 6.28
C ALA A 80 4.56 -16.64 4.90
N ILE A 81 3.86 -15.51 4.75
CA ILE A 81 3.86 -14.72 3.50
C ILE A 81 5.25 -14.14 3.22
N VAL A 82 5.90 -13.53 4.22
CA VAL A 82 7.25 -12.96 4.06
C VAL A 82 8.27 -14.05 3.74
N HIS A 83 8.26 -15.15 4.49
CA HIS A 83 9.13 -16.30 4.23
C HIS A 83 8.89 -16.89 2.84
N GLY A 84 7.62 -17.03 2.41
CA GLY A 84 7.27 -17.47 1.07
C GLY A 84 7.81 -16.55 -0.04
N CYS A 85 7.80 -15.24 0.19
CA CYS A 85 8.40 -14.29 -0.73
C CYS A 85 9.91 -14.52 -0.86
N VAL A 86 10.62 -14.61 0.25
CA VAL A 86 12.07 -14.86 0.28
C VAL A 86 12.41 -16.22 -0.34
N GLU A 87 11.65 -17.28 -0.02
CA GLU A 87 11.87 -18.61 -0.59
C GLU A 87 11.72 -18.63 -2.13
N LYS A 88 10.67 -17.96 -2.64
CA LYS A 88 10.33 -18.01 -4.08
C LYS A 88 11.13 -17.03 -4.92
N LEU A 89 11.42 -15.84 -4.40
CA LEU A 89 12.09 -14.77 -5.15
C LEU A 89 13.57 -14.58 -4.76
N GLY A 90 13.99 -15.05 -3.59
CA GLY A 90 15.37 -14.96 -3.10
C GLY A 90 15.64 -13.82 -2.11
N SER A 91 14.79 -12.77 -2.08
CA SER A 91 14.87 -11.65 -1.14
C SER A 91 13.53 -10.98 -0.97
N ILE A 92 13.43 -10.03 -0.03
CA ILE A 92 12.35 -9.06 0.05
C ILE A 92 12.97 -7.65 0.09
N ASP A 93 12.90 -6.94 -1.04
CA ASP A 93 13.44 -5.58 -1.15
C ASP A 93 12.38 -4.53 -0.88
N ILE A 94 11.13 -4.82 -1.22
CA ILE A 94 10.00 -3.89 -1.14
C ILE A 94 8.81 -4.62 -0.51
N LEU A 95 8.25 -4.04 0.56
CA LEU A 95 6.96 -4.45 1.13
C LEU A 95 5.92 -3.36 0.87
N VAL A 96 4.78 -3.73 0.28
CA VAL A 96 3.61 -2.86 0.13
C VAL A 96 2.44 -3.42 0.93
N ASN A 97 2.11 -2.80 2.06
CA ASN A 97 0.93 -3.10 2.86
C ASN A 97 -0.30 -2.44 2.25
N SER A 98 -0.89 -3.11 1.23
CA SER A 98 -2.03 -2.58 0.47
C SER A 98 -3.37 -3.24 0.81
N ALA A 99 -3.38 -4.40 1.44
CA ALA A 99 -4.62 -5.02 1.90
C ALA A 99 -5.35 -4.11 2.90
N GLY A 100 -6.66 -4.00 2.73
CA GLY A 100 -7.48 -3.17 3.61
C GLY A 100 -8.96 -3.32 3.32
N ILE A 101 -9.76 -3.12 4.36
CA ILE A 101 -11.22 -3.12 4.30
C ILE A 101 -11.78 -1.83 4.93
N ASN A 102 -12.99 -1.46 4.51
CA ASN A 102 -13.75 -0.39 5.13
C ASN A 102 -15.20 -0.86 5.32
N LEU A 103 -15.65 -0.91 6.56
CA LEU A 103 -17.01 -1.25 6.97
C LEU A 103 -17.68 0.02 7.48
N LEU A 104 -18.90 0.27 7.02
CA LEU A 104 -19.68 1.47 7.34
C LEU A 104 -20.88 1.08 8.20
N ALA A 105 -21.15 1.88 9.22
CA ALA A 105 -22.38 1.84 9.99
C ALA A 105 -22.63 3.20 10.65
N ASP A 106 -23.87 3.50 10.99
CA ASP A 106 -24.19 4.67 11.81
C ASP A 106 -23.60 4.49 13.23
N VAL A 107 -23.30 5.60 13.91
CA VAL A 107 -22.55 5.58 15.17
C VAL A 107 -23.20 4.73 16.24
N GLU A 108 -24.54 4.67 16.30
CA GLU A 108 -25.32 3.88 17.25
C GLU A 108 -25.29 2.37 16.92
N GLU A 109 -24.97 1.98 15.69
CA GLU A 109 -24.92 0.60 15.23
C GLU A 109 -23.47 0.10 15.06
N PHE A 110 -22.48 1.00 15.20
CA PHE A 110 -21.07 0.68 14.98
C PHE A 110 -20.52 -0.10 16.18
N GLY A 111 -20.43 -1.43 16.03
CA GLY A 111 -19.99 -2.36 17.06
C GLY A 111 -18.59 -2.95 16.85
N ARG A 112 -18.27 -3.94 17.68
CA ARG A 112 -17.00 -4.69 17.62
C ARG A 112 -16.88 -5.53 16.34
N ASP A 113 -17.99 -5.93 15.75
CA ASP A 113 -18.08 -6.68 14.49
C ASP A 113 -17.64 -5.85 13.27
N GLN A 114 -17.72 -4.52 13.33
CA GLN A 114 -17.10 -3.62 12.36
C GLN A 114 -15.67 -3.22 12.76
N TRP A 115 -15.46 -2.96 14.06
CA TRP A 115 -14.18 -2.48 14.59
C TRP A 115 -13.06 -3.52 14.47
N ASP A 116 -13.26 -4.72 15.00
CA ASP A 116 -12.21 -5.71 15.15
C ASP A 116 -11.63 -6.19 13.81
N PRO A 117 -12.45 -6.49 12.77
CA PRO A 117 -11.90 -6.86 11.48
C PRO A 117 -11.06 -5.74 10.83
N MET A 118 -11.48 -4.48 10.98
CA MET A 118 -10.71 -3.36 10.43
C MET A 118 -9.38 -3.17 11.15
N VAL A 119 -9.33 -3.30 12.47
CA VAL A 119 -8.08 -3.25 13.24
C VAL A 119 -7.16 -4.40 12.82
N SER A 120 -7.71 -5.61 12.73
CA SER A 120 -6.95 -6.81 12.38
C SER A 120 -6.33 -6.70 10.98
N VAL A 121 -7.13 -6.32 9.97
CA VAL A 121 -6.65 -6.26 8.57
C VAL A 121 -5.80 -5.01 8.31
N ASN A 122 -6.31 -3.82 8.70
CA ASN A 122 -5.71 -2.56 8.26
C ASN A 122 -4.50 -2.13 9.09
N LEU A 123 -4.37 -2.61 10.33
CA LEU A 123 -3.33 -2.16 11.24
C LEU A 123 -2.46 -3.33 11.75
N THR A 124 -3.06 -4.32 12.42
CA THR A 124 -2.30 -5.41 13.05
C THR A 124 -1.52 -6.23 12.01
N ALA A 125 -2.19 -6.66 10.94
CA ALA A 125 -1.52 -7.44 9.90
C ALA A 125 -0.42 -6.64 9.17
N ALA A 126 -0.63 -5.33 8.95
CA ALA A 126 0.39 -4.47 8.35
C ALA A 126 1.62 -4.34 9.27
N PHE A 127 1.42 -4.25 10.59
CA PHE A 127 2.48 -4.27 11.58
C PHE A 127 3.24 -5.61 11.55
N GLU A 128 2.55 -6.75 11.63
CA GLU A 128 3.18 -8.07 11.65
C GLU A 128 4.00 -8.35 10.37
N LEU A 129 3.46 -7.98 9.19
CA LEU A 129 4.17 -8.09 7.92
C LEU A 129 5.43 -7.21 7.88
N ALA A 130 5.33 -5.96 8.34
CA ALA A 130 6.47 -5.06 8.36
C ALA A 130 7.52 -5.49 9.39
N HIS A 131 7.08 -6.00 10.56
CA HIS A 131 7.98 -6.55 11.57
C HIS A 131 8.79 -7.72 11.01
N GLU A 132 8.13 -8.69 10.40
CA GLU A 132 8.79 -9.85 9.82
C GLU A 132 9.69 -9.48 8.63
N ALA A 133 9.22 -8.63 7.73
CA ALA A 133 10.01 -8.17 6.59
C ALA A 133 11.26 -7.40 7.04
N SER A 134 11.16 -6.61 8.12
CA SER A 134 12.28 -5.82 8.63
C SER A 134 13.45 -6.69 9.09
N THR A 135 13.21 -7.92 9.57
CA THR A 135 14.29 -8.83 9.98
C THR A 135 15.21 -9.16 8.80
N PHE A 136 14.63 -9.50 7.65
CA PHE A 136 15.38 -9.76 6.41
C PHE A 136 16.03 -8.49 5.85
N MET A 137 15.30 -7.36 5.86
CA MET A 137 15.81 -6.10 5.35
C MET A 137 16.98 -5.55 6.20
N ILE A 138 16.99 -5.79 7.51
CA ILE A 138 18.11 -5.43 8.41
C ILE A 138 19.36 -6.22 8.03
N GLU A 139 19.24 -7.53 7.82
CA GLU A 139 20.35 -8.38 7.36
C GLU A 139 20.85 -7.96 5.97
N GLN A 140 19.94 -7.63 5.06
CA GLN A 140 20.24 -7.12 3.72
C GLN A 140 20.87 -5.70 3.73
N ARG A 141 20.73 -4.94 4.82
CA ARG A 141 21.08 -3.53 4.90
C ARG A 141 20.42 -2.68 3.82
N SER A 142 19.21 -3.05 3.44
CA SER A 142 18.43 -2.38 2.40
C SER A 142 16.97 -2.83 2.46
N GLY A 143 16.03 -1.91 2.30
CA GLY A 143 14.61 -2.22 2.23
C GLY A 143 13.72 -1.00 2.04
N LYS A 144 12.53 -1.21 1.51
CA LYS A 144 11.47 -0.21 1.36
C LYS A 144 10.16 -0.78 1.91
N ILE A 145 9.58 -0.12 2.89
CA ILE A 145 8.24 -0.47 3.42
C ILE A 145 7.30 0.67 3.07
N ILE A 146 6.24 0.35 2.34
CA ILE A 146 5.25 1.33 1.87
C ILE A 146 3.88 0.92 2.38
N ASN A 147 3.34 1.71 3.30
CA ASN A 147 2.02 1.49 3.89
C ASN A 147 0.96 2.28 3.13
N ILE A 148 -0.24 1.71 2.95
CA ILE A 148 -1.35 2.45 2.35
C ILE A 148 -2.21 3.05 3.46
N ALA A 149 -2.03 4.36 3.63
CA ALA A 149 -2.80 5.24 4.49
C ALA A 149 -4.14 5.66 3.82
N SER A 150 -4.68 6.81 4.15
CA SER A 150 -5.91 7.36 3.59
C SER A 150 -6.00 8.86 3.89
N LEU A 151 -6.93 9.59 3.25
CA LEU A 151 -7.40 10.89 3.73
C LEU A 151 -7.88 10.82 5.19
N PHE A 152 -8.45 9.67 5.59
CA PHE A 152 -8.92 9.43 6.96
C PHE A 152 -7.78 9.20 7.97
N SER A 153 -6.54 9.26 7.53
CA SER A 153 -5.40 9.43 8.43
C SER A 153 -5.30 10.86 8.99
N PHE A 154 -5.95 11.83 8.35
CA PHE A 154 -5.92 13.25 8.67
C PHE A 154 -7.31 13.80 9.01
N LEU A 155 -8.36 13.13 8.54
CA LEU A 155 -9.76 13.55 8.71
C LEU A 155 -10.54 12.49 9.47
N GLY A 156 -11.62 12.89 10.12
CA GLY A 156 -12.61 11.97 10.65
C GLY A 156 -13.39 11.28 9.51
N GLY A 157 -13.65 9.98 9.65
CA GLY A 157 -14.47 9.21 8.71
C GLY A 157 -15.91 9.09 9.23
N GLN A 158 -16.85 9.82 8.67
CA GLN A 158 -18.27 9.62 9.01
C GLN A 158 -18.68 8.20 8.70
N GLY A 159 -19.31 7.51 9.65
CA GLY A 159 -19.76 6.13 9.53
C GLY A 159 -18.62 5.08 9.56
N SER A 160 -17.35 5.48 9.78
CA SER A 160 -16.22 4.53 9.82
C SER A 160 -15.11 4.95 10.78
N PRO A 161 -15.41 5.03 12.10
CA PRO A 161 -14.41 5.44 13.09
C PRO A 161 -13.22 4.48 13.19
N ALA A 162 -13.43 3.17 13.03
CA ALA A 162 -12.34 2.20 13.03
C ALA A 162 -11.41 2.36 11.82
N TYR A 163 -11.95 2.66 10.64
CA TYR A 163 -11.12 2.92 9.47
C TYR A 163 -10.22 4.15 9.69
N ALA A 164 -10.79 5.25 10.18
CA ALA A 164 -10.01 6.44 10.50
C ALA A 164 -8.95 6.15 11.58
N ALA A 165 -9.30 5.45 12.65
CA ALA A 165 -8.36 5.06 13.70
C ALA A 165 -7.22 4.19 13.15
N THR A 166 -7.52 3.19 12.32
CA THR A 166 -6.49 2.32 11.73
C THR A 166 -5.58 3.08 10.76
N LYS A 167 -6.14 3.97 9.93
CA LYS A 167 -5.35 4.74 8.96
C LYS A 167 -4.52 5.85 9.63
N ALA A 168 -4.98 6.43 10.74
CA ALA A 168 -4.17 7.29 11.59
C ALA A 168 -3.06 6.48 12.30
N GLY A 169 -3.37 5.28 12.79
CA GLY A 169 -2.40 4.36 13.39
C GLY A 169 -1.28 3.97 12.42
N ILE A 170 -1.58 3.73 11.14
CA ILE A 170 -0.61 3.46 10.08
C ILE A 170 0.40 4.62 9.95
N VAL A 171 -0.05 5.86 10.06
CA VAL A 171 0.87 7.02 10.00
C VAL A 171 1.81 7.06 11.19
N GLY A 172 1.29 6.81 12.41
CA GLY A 172 2.11 6.70 13.63
C GLY A 172 3.14 5.58 13.53
N PHE A 173 2.69 4.39 13.12
CA PHE A 173 3.53 3.22 12.90
C PHE A 173 4.61 3.47 11.83
N THR A 174 4.27 4.11 10.71
CA THR A 174 5.22 4.48 9.65
C THR A 174 6.37 5.32 10.20
N LYS A 175 6.07 6.31 11.04
CA LYS A 175 7.08 7.18 11.66
C LYS A 175 7.96 6.44 12.67
N ALA A 176 7.38 5.60 13.52
CA ALA A 176 8.13 4.83 14.51
C ALA A 176 9.13 3.88 13.84
N TYR A 177 8.67 3.12 12.84
CA TYR A 177 9.55 2.20 12.10
C TYR A 177 10.61 2.93 11.27
N CYS A 178 10.28 4.11 10.72
CA CYS A 178 11.28 4.95 10.07
C CYS A 178 12.44 5.30 11.03
N ASP A 179 12.12 5.74 12.23
CA ASP A 179 13.12 6.18 13.23
C ASP A 179 14.07 5.03 13.58
N GLU A 180 13.54 3.83 13.82
CA GLU A 180 14.34 2.67 14.19
C GLU A 180 15.14 2.07 13.02
N LEU A 181 14.56 2.01 11.82
CA LEU A 181 15.10 1.26 10.70
C LEU A 181 16.03 2.08 9.77
N ALA A 182 16.03 3.40 9.89
CA ALA A 182 16.83 4.29 9.02
C ALA A 182 18.33 3.99 9.06
N THR A 183 18.88 3.62 10.22
CA THR A 183 20.31 3.26 10.39
C THR A 183 20.68 1.97 9.65
N HIS A 184 19.70 1.16 9.27
CA HIS A 184 19.86 -0.05 8.48
C HIS A 184 19.64 0.19 6.98
N ASN A 185 19.52 1.46 6.53
CA ASN A 185 19.22 1.82 5.15
C ASN A 185 17.86 1.29 4.68
N ILE A 186 16.86 1.35 5.56
CA ILE A 186 15.49 0.96 5.28
C ILE A 186 14.61 2.21 5.35
N GLN A 187 13.84 2.48 4.31
CA GLN A 187 12.91 3.60 4.27
C GLN A 187 11.48 3.09 4.47
N VAL A 188 10.79 3.72 5.41
CA VAL A 188 9.40 3.40 5.75
C VAL A 188 8.54 4.62 5.49
N ASN A 189 7.65 4.54 4.48
CA ASN A 189 6.79 5.65 4.07
C ASN A 189 5.34 5.17 3.90
N ALA A 190 4.44 6.11 3.71
CA ALA A 190 3.05 5.80 3.39
C ALA A 190 2.58 6.59 2.15
N ILE A 191 1.58 6.04 1.46
CA ILE A 191 0.78 6.76 0.46
C ILE A 191 -0.60 6.96 1.06
N ALA A 192 -1.14 8.18 1.01
CA ALA A 192 -2.51 8.51 1.38
C ALA A 192 -3.33 8.81 0.11
N PRO A 193 -4.07 7.85 -0.42
CA PRO A 193 -4.94 8.06 -1.56
C PRO A 193 -6.11 8.98 -1.22
N GLY A 194 -6.52 9.80 -2.19
CA GLY A 194 -7.79 10.51 -2.19
C GLY A 194 -8.98 9.65 -2.58
N TYR A 195 -10.05 10.30 -3.00
CA TYR A 195 -11.23 9.63 -3.52
C TYR A 195 -10.97 9.08 -4.93
N LEU A 196 -10.80 7.75 -5.04
CA LEU A 196 -10.50 7.04 -6.26
C LEU A 196 -11.69 6.21 -6.74
N LYS A 197 -11.74 5.92 -8.03
CA LYS A 197 -12.70 4.97 -8.63
C LYS A 197 -12.27 3.54 -8.33
N THR A 198 -12.79 3.00 -7.24
CA THR A 198 -12.55 1.62 -6.77
C THR A 198 -13.87 0.94 -6.42
N ALA A 199 -13.85 -0.35 -6.12
CA ALA A 199 -15.02 -1.07 -5.61
C ALA A 199 -15.52 -0.49 -4.28
N ILE A 200 -14.63 -0.06 -3.39
CA ILE A 200 -14.99 0.54 -2.08
C ILE A 200 -15.82 1.81 -2.25
N THR A 201 -15.58 2.59 -3.31
CA THR A 201 -16.28 3.87 -3.58
C THR A 201 -17.44 3.74 -4.54
N GLU A 202 -17.78 2.55 -5.00
CA GLU A 202 -18.79 2.33 -6.06
C GLU A 202 -20.16 2.83 -5.64
N ALA A 203 -20.63 2.49 -4.46
CA ALA A 203 -21.93 2.94 -3.93
C ALA A 203 -22.00 4.48 -3.85
N THR A 204 -20.95 5.13 -3.34
CA THR A 204 -20.89 6.59 -3.24
C THR A 204 -20.86 7.26 -4.62
N ARG A 205 -20.17 6.65 -5.60
CA ARG A 205 -20.14 7.17 -6.98
C ARG A 205 -21.45 6.98 -7.72
N ALA A 206 -22.21 5.94 -7.38
CA ALA A 206 -23.53 5.68 -7.94
C ALA A 206 -24.60 6.66 -7.44
N ASP A 207 -24.38 7.34 -6.30
CA ASP A 207 -25.22 8.45 -5.82
C ASP A 207 -24.74 9.78 -6.43
N PRO A 208 -25.51 10.40 -7.35
CA PRO A 208 -25.10 11.65 -8.01
C PRO A 208 -24.89 12.82 -7.04
N ALA A 209 -25.65 12.89 -5.93
CA ALA A 209 -25.55 13.97 -4.96
C ALA A 209 -24.27 13.81 -4.10
N ALA A 210 -24.00 12.60 -3.62
CA ALA A 210 -22.78 12.30 -2.88
C ALA A 210 -21.54 12.47 -3.76
N SER A 211 -21.57 11.94 -4.98
CA SER A 211 -20.46 12.07 -5.94
C SER A 211 -20.13 13.52 -6.26
N ARG A 212 -21.18 14.36 -6.49
CA ARG A 212 -21.00 15.78 -6.77
C ARG A 212 -20.34 16.51 -5.59
N ARG A 213 -20.82 16.30 -4.36
CA ARG A 213 -20.22 16.92 -3.16
C ARG A 213 -18.72 16.59 -3.02
N ILE A 214 -18.34 15.36 -3.29
CA ILE A 214 -16.94 14.95 -3.25
C ILE A 214 -16.15 15.67 -4.34
N VAL A 215 -16.61 15.65 -5.59
CA VAL A 215 -15.92 16.27 -6.72
C VAL A 215 -15.77 17.77 -6.55
N GLU A 216 -16.80 18.46 -6.03
CA GLU A 216 -16.77 19.90 -5.76
C GLU A 216 -15.73 20.27 -4.69
N HIS A 217 -15.43 19.35 -3.76
CA HIS A 217 -14.38 19.56 -2.76
C HIS A 217 -12.97 19.31 -3.30
N ILE A 218 -12.82 18.45 -4.33
CA ILE A 218 -11.52 18.14 -4.93
C ILE A 218 -11.08 19.28 -5.87
N PRO A 219 -9.96 19.97 -5.62
CA PRO A 219 -9.46 21.02 -6.53
C PRO A 219 -9.26 20.56 -7.97
N ALA A 220 -8.84 19.31 -8.17
CA ALA A 220 -8.68 18.71 -9.50
C ALA A 220 -10.02 18.42 -10.22
N ALA A 221 -11.17 18.66 -9.57
CA ALA A 221 -12.53 18.56 -10.08
C ALA A 221 -12.88 17.18 -10.70
N ARG A 222 -12.27 16.11 -10.23
CA ARG A 222 -12.53 14.75 -10.68
C ARG A 222 -12.25 13.71 -9.58
N TRP A 223 -12.89 12.57 -9.69
CA TRP A 223 -12.41 11.36 -9.03
C TRP A 223 -11.03 10.99 -9.54
N GLY A 224 -10.16 10.53 -8.65
CA GLY A 224 -8.90 9.94 -9.06
C GLY A 224 -9.10 8.56 -9.71
N GLU A 225 -8.19 8.21 -10.60
CA GLU A 225 -8.06 6.86 -11.14
C GLU A 225 -7.01 6.08 -10.33
N ILE A 226 -7.10 4.76 -10.31
CA ILE A 226 -6.09 3.94 -9.65
C ILE A 226 -4.69 4.20 -10.24
N ALA A 227 -4.63 4.50 -11.54
CA ALA A 227 -3.39 4.83 -12.24
C ALA A 227 -2.69 6.10 -11.70
N ASP A 228 -3.43 7.05 -11.10
CA ASP A 228 -2.85 8.25 -10.49
C ASP A 228 -1.87 7.91 -9.33
N LEU A 229 -1.97 6.71 -8.74
CA LEU A 229 -1.08 6.26 -7.67
C LEU A 229 0.17 5.51 -8.15
N MET A 230 0.18 5.05 -9.43
CA MET A 230 1.24 4.16 -9.91
C MET A 230 2.63 4.82 -9.93
N GLY A 231 2.70 6.12 -10.21
CA GLY A 231 3.95 6.87 -10.13
C GLY A 231 4.46 7.01 -8.70
N ALA A 232 3.56 7.25 -7.74
CA ALA A 232 3.90 7.40 -6.33
C ALA A 232 4.50 6.13 -5.73
N ILE A 233 3.93 4.94 -6.05
CA ILE A 233 4.47 3.68 -5.54
C ILE A 233 5.85 3.38 -6.12
N VAL A 234 6.09 3.63 -7.41
CA VAL A 234 7.41 3.44 -8.03
C VAL A 234 8.44 4.40 -7.43
N PHE A 235 8.07 5.67 -7.21
CA PHE A 235 8.93 6.65 -6.56
C PHE A 235 9.38 6.17 -5.19
N LEU A 236 8.44 5.85 -4.29
CA LEU A 236 8.76 5.44 -2.92
C LEU A 236 9.50 4.09 -2.85
N ALA A 237 9.30 3.19 -3.81
CA ALA A 237 9.96 1.90 -3.89
C ALA A 237 11.39 1.99 -4.45
N SER A 238 11.76 3.09 -5.11
CA SER A 238 12.99 3.24 -5.86
C SER A 238 14.08 4.00 -5.09
N ARG A 239 15.29 4.06 -5.67
CA ARG A 239 16.41 4.84 -5.15
C ARG A 239 16.15 6.35 -5.20
N ALA A 240 15.19 6.82 -6.02
CA ALA A 240 14.79 8.22 -6.04
C ALA A 240 14.23 8.71 -4.70
N ALA A 241 13.81 7.78 -3.83
CA ALA A 241 13.28 8.05 -2.48
C ALA A 241 14.23 7.60 -1.35
N ASP A 242 15.53 7.42 -1.59
CA ASP A 242 16.48 6.95 -0.55
C ASP A 242 16.61 7.92 0.64
N TYR A 243 16.30 9.20 0.44
CA TYR A 243 16.29 10.20 1.51
C TYR A 243 14.89 10.64 1.94
N VAL A 244 13.84 9.99 1.39
CA VAL A 244 12.43 10.18 1.79
C VAL A 244 12.09 9.10 2.80
N ASN A 245 11.91 9.49 4.07
CA ASN A 245 11.68 8.53 5.15
C ASN A 245 10.68 9.09 6.17
N GLY A 246 9.78 8.25 6.70
CA GLY A 246 8.74 8.63 7.65
C GLY A 246 7.63 9.52 7.08
N GLN A 247 7.53 9.64 5.75
CA GLN A 247 6.61 10.57 5.10
C GLN A 247 5.29 9.90 4.70
N VAL A 248 4.26 10.73 4.62
CA VAL A 248 2.97 10.36 4.03
C VAL A 248 2.79 11.16 2.75
N LEU A 249 2.94 10.49 1.61
CA LEU A 249 2.73 11.09 0.30
C LEU A 249 1.22 11.10 -0.02
N VAL A 250 0.62 12.27 0.05
CA VAL A 250 -0.80 12.47 -0.27
C VAL A 250 -0.97 12.54 -1.79
N VAL A 251 -1.90 11.74 -2.33
CA VAL A 251 -2.25 11.71 -3.76
C VAL A 251 -3.77 11.77 -3.88
N ASP A 252 -4.34 12.98 -3.83
CA ASP A 252 -5.77 13.22 -3.60
C ASP A 252 -6.41 14.28 -4.49
N GLY A 253 -5.68 14.80 -5.48
CA GLY A 253 -6.16 15.88 -6.32
C GLY A 253 -6.34 17.20 -5.57
N GLY A 254 -5.73 17.34 -4.39
CA GLY A 254 -5.78 18.52 -3.55
C GLY A 254 -6.93 18.51 -2.50
N TYR A 255 -7.57 17.38 -2.26
CA TYR A 255 -8.71 17.29 -1.33
C TYR A 255 -8.36 17.81 0.08
N LEU A 256 -7.18 17.49 0.61
CA LEU A 256 -6.76 17.87 1.98
C LEU A 256 -6.32 19.34 2.13
N VAL A 257 -6.23 20.11 1.06
CA VAL A 257 -5.83 21.54 1.15
C VAL A 257 -7.01 22.50 1.24
N ARG A 258 -8.25 21.99 1.30
CA ARG A 258 -9.49 22.76 1.49
C ARG A 258 -10.21 22.41 2.77
#